data_7a67a09b5c037a7e7a88102dc9381de0
#
_entry.id   7a67a09b5c037a7e7a88102dc9381de0
#
_cell.length_a   1.000
_cell.length_b   1.000
_cell.length_c   1.000
_cell.angle_alpha   90.00
_cell.angle_beta   90.00
_cell.angle_gamma   90.00
#
_symmetry.space_group_name_H-M   'P 1'
#
loop_
_entity.id
_entity.type
_entity.pdbx_description
1 polymer ?
#
loop_
_entity_poly.entity_id
_entity_poly.type
_entity_poly.pdbx_seq_one_letter_code
_entity_poly.pdbx_strand_id
1 'polypeptide(L)'
;TTADFSVIGDYDITSGTILANDEDSSNDSISVTITSQETSNCPDNYAPPIAWRDNFECYDPFIISDIGDWIMYDLDGGTTWGANAVDFENESYVGTGIVYNDEISTPTGGPVPEWNTYQGDQGLYFIASGANGTTIPNDDWMISPEFSLSGITSPIFSMKAKSVNDTYGLERFQIAVGNSTDYNEFTVISDGTYIEASTDWTTYEFDLSAYEGENIRIAIHYISNDSFVLQTDSFKVEGTLGLSENEIYDFEYYYNPLNDVLTMTSGEKLSNIQIFNILGQKLIEKEINSYNYQINLSNLATSIYFIKVESNNGAKSFKLRVR
;
A
#
# COMPACT_ATOMS: atom_id res chain seq x y z
N THR A 1 -19.50 9.64 21.53
CA THR A 1 -19.70 8.23 21.14
C THR A 1 -19.07 8.07 19.78
N THR A 2 -18.14 7.13 19.65
CA THR A 2 -17.55 6.72 18.36
C THR A 2 -18.23 5.43 17.93
N ALA A 3 -18.58 5.31 16.66
CA ALA A 3 -19.07 4.08 16.06
C ALA A 3 -17.95 3.49 15.18
N ASP A 4 -17.85 2.16 15.16
CA ASP A 4 -16.94 1.43 14.29
C ASP A 4 -17.73 0.96 13.07
N PHE A 5 -17.29 1.32 11.89
CA PHE A 5 -17.85 0.95 10.59
C PHE A 5 -16.90 0.07 9.77
N SER A 6 -15.96 -0.62 10.43
CA SER A 6 -14.95 -1.45 9.77
C SER A 6 -15.51 -2.75 9.17
N VAL A 7 -16.71 -3.15 9.58
CA VAL A 7 -17.38 -4.31 8.98
C VAL A 7 -18.24 -3.83 7.80
N ILE A 8 -18.16 -4.54 6.67
CA ILE A 8 -18.97 -4.25 5.48
C ILE A 8 -20.44 -4.48 5.80
N GLY A 9 -21.30 -3.57 5.36
CA GLY A 9 -22.75 -3.65 5.55
C GLY A 9 -23.43 -2.29 5.75
N ASP A 10 -24.75 -2.35 5.87
CA ASP A 10 -25.56 -1.18 6.11
C ASP A 10 -25.70 -0.93 7.62
N TYR A 11 -25.47 0.30 8.01
CA TYR A 11 -25.61 0.78 9.40
C TYR A 11 -26.71 1.83 9.49
N ASP A 12 -27.81 1.51 10.16
CA ASP A 12 -28.84 2.47 10.45
C ASP A 12 -28.50 3.27 11.72
N ILE A 13 -28.17 4.52 11.53
CA ILE A 13 -27.88 5.45 12.63
C ILE A 13 -29.08 6.32 12.89
N THR A 14 -29.61 6.24 14.11
CA THR A 14 -30.66 7.11 14.58
C THR A 14 -30.11 8.04 15.67
N SER A 15 -30.27 9.34 15.47
CA SER A 15 -30.00 10.37 16.47
C SER A 15 -31.28 11.05 16.86
N GLY A 16 -31.48 11.27 18.15
CA GLY A 16 -32.70 11.89 18.65
C GLY A 16 -32.47 12.74 19.88
N THR A 17 -33.39 13.64 20.13
CA THR A 17 -33.49 14.44 21.34
C THR A 17 -34.68 13.95 22.20
N ILE A 18 -34.52 13.99 23.50
CA ILE A 18 -35.62 13.71 24.43
C ILE A 18 -35.90 14.99 25.21
N LEU A 19 -36.97 15.66 24.91
CA LEU A 19 -37.42 16.84 25.63
C LEU A 19 -38.66 16.48 26.46
N ALA A 20 -38.63 16.75 27.77
CA ALA A 20 -39.78 16.52 28.61
C ALA A 20 -40.91 17.52 28.26
N ASN A 21 -42.08 17.01 27.89
CA ASN A 21 -43.25 17.74 27.42
C ASN A 21 -43.13 18.35 26.01
N ASP A 22 -42.44 17.65 25.10
CA ASP A 22 -42.48 18.01 23.69
C ASP A 22 -43.87 17.77 23.11
N GLU A 23 -44.41 18.76 22.40
CA GLU A 23 -45.73 18.71 21.80
C GLU A 23 -45.71 18.03 20.42
N ASP A 24 -44.52 17.83 19.82
CA ASP A 24 -44.35 17.21 18.49
C ASP A 24 -43.17 16.22 18.46
N SER A 25 -43.46 15.01 18.88
CA SER A 25 -42.45 13.92 18.85
C SER A 25 -42.05 13.44 17.44
N SER A 26 -42.67 13.96 16.38
CA SER A 26 -42.34 13.57 15.00
C SER A 26 -41.02 14.15 14.50
N ASN A 27 -40.52 15.19 15.15
CA ASN A 27 -39.24 15.85 14.83
C ASN A 27 -38.07 15.45 15.77
N ASP A 28 -38.35 14.56 16.72
CA ASP A 28 -37.39 14.18 17.78
C ASP A 28 -36.24 13.30 17.29
N SER A 29 -36.36 12.69 16.14
CA SER A 29 -35.33 11.79 15.64
C SER A 29 -35.07 11.90 14.14
N ILE A 30 -33.84 11.70 13.77
CA ILE A 30 -33.42 11.56 12.39
C ILE A 30 -32.68 10.24 12.25
N SER A 31 -33.00 9.48 11.22
CA SER A 31 -32.28 8.24 10.85
C SER A 31 -31.59 8.39 9.51
N VAL A 32 -30.39 7.89 9.43
CA VAL A 32 -29.60 7.81 8.20
C VAL A 32 -28.99 6.42 8.10
N THR A 33 -29.08 5.80 6.93
CA THR A 33 -28.35 4.58 6.62
C THR A 33 -26.99 4.96 6.05
N ILE A 34 -25.92 4.47 6.65
CA ILE A 34 -24.55 4.55 6.14
C ILE A 34 -24.18 3.16 5.66
N THR A 35 -23.88 3.02 4.37
CA THR A 35 -23.37 1.77 3.82
C THR A 35 -21.86 1.79 3.93
N SER A 36 -21.29 0.88 4.72
CA SER A 36 -19.88 0.53 4.65
C SER A 36 -19.73 -0.48 3.52
N GLN A 37 -19.13 -0.04 2.45
CA GLN A 37 -18.75 -0.89 1.33
C GLN A 37 -17.24 -1.10 1.37
N GLU A 38 -16.76 -2.25 0.92
CA GLU A 38 -15.38 -2.28 0.44
C GLU A 38 -15.27 -1.23 -0.67
N THR A 39 -14.42 -0.25 -0.46
CA THR A 39 -14.03 0.61 -1.55
C THR A 39 -13.38 -0.29 -2.58
N SER A 40 -13.87 -0.26 -3.82
CA SER A 40 -13.19 -0.91 -4.93
C SER A 40 -11.72 -0.51 -4.84
N ASN A 41 -10.88 -1.50 -4.56
CA ASN A 41 -9.47 -1.25 -4.25
C ASN A 41 -8.64 -1.14 -5.53
N CYS A 42 -9.21 -0.56 -6.58
CA CYS A 42 -8.44 -0.16 -7.74
C CYS A 42 -7.32 0.79 -7.35
N PRO A 43 -6.21 0.81 -8.07
CA PRO A 43 -4.98 1.51 -7.68
C PRO A 43 -5.16 2.95 -7.19
N ASP A 44 -6.26 3.61 -7.55
CA ASP A 44 -6.48 5.04 -7.30
C ASP A 44 -7.14 5.39 -5.95
N ASN A 45 -7.54 4.41 -5.14
CA ASN A 45 -8.31 4.64 -3.89
C ASN A 45 -7.55 4.28 -2.61
N TYR A 46 -6.32 4.72 -2.47
CA TYR A 46 -5.56 4.56 -1.25
C TYR A 46 -4.99 5.89 -0.75
N ALA A 47 -4.73 5.96 0.54
CA ALA A 47 -4.13 7.12 1.19
C ALA A 47 -3.03 6.66 2.15
N PRO A 48 -2.01 7.51 2.40
CA PRO A 48 -0.98 7.17 3.37
C PRO A 48 -1.56 6.69 4.71
N PRO A 49 -0.98 5.66 5.33
CA PRO A 49 0.34 5.07 5.07
C PRO A 49 0.40 3.99 3.97
N ILE A 50 -0.66 3.77 3.21
CA ILE A 50 -0.64 2.90 2.05
C ILE A 50 -0.05 3.67 0.87
N ALA A 51 1.05 3.17 0.31
CA ALA A 51 1.69 3.73 -0.87
C ALA A 51 1.08 3.22 -2.17
N TRP A 52 0.63 1.97 -2.19
CA TRP A 52 0.00 1.33 -3.33
C TRP A 52 -0.75 0.06 -2.91
N ARG A 53 -1.79 -0.30 -3.64
CA ARG A 53 -2.50 -1.57 -3.51
C ARG A 53 -3.24 -1.94 -4.79
N ASP A 54 -3.47 -3.24 -4.97
CA ASP A 54 -4.32 -3.79 -6.00
C ASP A 54 -4.93 -5.11 -5.50
N ASN A 55 -6.24 -5.27 -5.61
CA ASN A 55 -6.96 -6.49 -5.28
C ASN A 55 -7.72 -7.05 -6.49
N PHE A 56 -7.48 -6.51 -7.66
CA PHE A 56 -8.00 -6.95 -8.96
C PHE A 56 -9.51 -6.83 -9.18
N GLU A 57 -10.29 -6.33 -8.22
CA GLU A 57 -11.76 -6.26 -8.27
C GLU A 57 -12.33 -5.30 -9.31
N CYS A 58 -11.52 -4.41 -9.86
CA CYS A 58 -11.98 -3.41 -10.80
C CYS A 58 -11.64 -3.70 -12.27
N TYR A 59 -10.94 -4.77 -12.52
CA TYR A 59 -10.67 -5.20 -13.89
C TYR A 59 -11.81 -6.06 -14.43
N ASP A 60 -11.90 -6.14 -15.76
CA ASP A 60 -12.82 -7.08 -16.36
C ASP A 60 -12.38 -8.52 -16.03
N PRO A 61 -13.32 -9.41 -15.66
CA PRO A 61 -12.97 -10.77 -15.33
C PRO A 61 -12.40 -11.52 -16.53
N PHE A 62 -11.49 -12.44 -16.25
CA PHE A 62 -10.82 -13.33 -17.21
C PHE A 62 -10.00 -12.65 -18.30
N ILE A 63 -9.67 -11.36 -18.14
CA ILE A 63 -8.72 -10.72 -19.06
C ILE A 63 -7.30 -11.26 -18.81
N ILE A 64 -6.55 -11.37 -19.92
CA ILE A 64 -5.18 -11.89 -19.99
C ILE A 64 -4.19 -10.87 -20.57
N SER A 65 -4.66 -9.68 -20.89
CA SER A 65 -3.89 -8.54 -21.37
C SER A 65 -4.59 -7.24 -20.97
N ASP A 66 -3.89 -6.13 -21.04
CA ASP A 66 -4.44 -4.80 -20.74
C ASP A 66 -5.04 -4.72 -19.32
N ILE A 67 -4.39 -5.37 -18.35
CA ILE A 67 -4.76 -5.32 -16.95
C ILE A 67 -4.31 -3.96 -16.39
N GLY A 68 -5.13 -2.92 -16.58
CA GLY A 68 -4.78 -1.57 -16.18
C GLY A 68 -3.40 -1.15 -16.69
N ASP A 69 -2.58 -0.58 -15.80
CA ASP A 69 -1.20 -0.17 -16.10
C ASP A 69 -0.14 -1.24 -15.76
N TRP A 70 -0.55 -2.49 -15.55
CA TRP A 70 0.38 -3.61 -15.38
C TRP A 70 1.13 -3.89 -16.68
N ILE A 71 2.44 -4.16 -16.58
CA ILE A 71 3.29 -4.53 -17.72
C ILE A 71 3.54 -6.03 -17.62
N MET A 72 3.36 -6.71 -18.74
CA MET A 72 3.36 -8.17 -18.80
C MET A 72 4.40 -8.66 -19.80
N TYR A 73 5.21 -9.64 -19.39
CA TYR A 73 6.16 -10.33 -20.27
C TYR A 73 5.98 -11.83 -20.11
N ASP A 74 5.49 -12.47 -21.15
CA ASP A 74 5.50 -13.92 -21.34
C ASP A 74 6.76 -14.27 -22.13
N LEU A 75 7.74 -14.87 -21.47
CA LEU A 75 9.02 -15.22 -22.07
C LEU A 75 9.12 -16.69 -22.46
N ASP A 76 8.22 -17.53 -21.97
CA ASP A 76 8.16 -18.95 -22.35
C ASP A 76 7.27 -19.23 -23.58
N GLY A 77 6.27 -18.37 -23.84
CA GLY A 77 5.36 -18.47 -24.97
C GLY A 77 4.50 -19.75 -24.95
N GLY A 78 4.36 -20.37 -23.79
CA GLY A 78 3.61 -21.60 -23.61
C GLY A 78 2.11 -21.37 -23.61
N THR A 79 1.35 -22.43 -23.92
CA THR A 79 -0.08 -22.43 -23.70
C THR A 79 -0.37 -22.92 -22.30
N THR A 80 -1.13 -22.16 -21.50
CA THR A 80 -1.52 -22.56 -20.15
C THR A 80 -2.37 -23.82 -20.15
N TRP A 81 -2.21 -24.65 -19.10
CA TRP A 81 -3.04 -25.85 -18.95
C TRP A 81 -4.48 -25.46 -18.62
N GLY A 82 -5.43 -26.15 -19.22
CA GLY A 82 -6.83 -26.05 -18.84
C GLY A 82 -7.11 -26.75 -17.50
N ALA A 83 -8.16 -26.33 -16.84
CA ALA A 83 -8.62 -26.86 -15.57
C ALA A 83 -9.81 -27.79 -15.75
N ASN A 84 -9.68 -29.08 -15.40
CA ASN A 84 -10.80 -30.01 -15.46
C ASN A 84 -11.88 -29.76 -14.39
N ALA A 85 -11.59 -28.95 -13.39
CA ALA A 85 -12.46 -28.71 -12.24
C ALA A 85 -13.37 -27.50 -12.42
N VAL A 86 -12.95 -26.52 -13.20
CA VAL A 86 -13.66 -25.26 -13.48
C VAL A 86 -13.56 -24.90 -14.95
N ASP A 87 -14.62 -24.35 -15.52
CA ASP A 87 -14.61 -23.73 -16.83
C ASP A 87 -14.65 -22.21 -16.65
N PHE A 88 -13.83 -21.48 -17.38
CA PHE A 88 -13.78 -20.02 -17.38
C PHE A 88 -13.36 -19.46 -18.76
N GLU A 89 -13.67 -18.19 -18.99
CA GLU A 89 -13.32 -17.54 -20.24
C GLU A 89 -11.80 -17.42 -20.36
N ASN A 90 -11.27 -17.53 -21.59
CA ASN A 90 -9.84 -17.52 -21.92
C ASN A 90 -9.02 -18.69 -21.35
N GLU A 91 -9.65 -19.74 -20.87
CA GLU A 91 -8.92 -20.95 -20.49
C GLU A 91 -7.96 -21.42 -21.60
N SER A 92 -6.79 -21.92 -21.22
CA SER A 92 -5.72 -22.33 -22.15
C SER A 92 -5.18 -21.17 -23.01
N TYR A 93 -5.02 -20.01 -22.42
CA TYR A 93 -4.41 -18.84 -23.06
C TYR A 93 -2.89 -18.98 -23.23
N VAL A 94 -2.29 -18.11 -24.06
CA VAL A 94 -0.85 -17.82 -24.09
C VAL A 94 -0.68 -16.43 -23.50
N GLY A 95 0.14 -16.29 -22.48
CA GLY A 95 0.33 -15.03 -21.76
C GLY A 95 0.73 -15.26 -20.32
N THR A 96 0.96 -14.20 -19.57
CA THR A 96 1.57 -14.18 -18.27
C THR A 96 0.61 -14.59 -17.14
N GLY A 97 -0.50 -13.89 -17.00
CA GLY A 97 -1.48 -14.08 -15.92
C GLY A 97 -2.89 -13.74 -16.36
N ILE A 98 -3.86 -14.11 -15.55
CA ILE A 98 -5.29 -13.89 -15.78
C ILE A 98 -5.95 -13.29 -14.55
N VAL A 99 -6.84 -12.31 -14.73
CA VAL A 99 -7.74 -11.86 -13.68
C VAL A 99 -8.84 -12.90 -13.51
N TYR A 100 -8.65 -13.81 -12.58
CA TYR A 100 -9.61 -14.89 -12.34
C TYR A 100 -10.76 -14.40 -11.45
N ASN A 101 -11.99 -14.81 -11.77
CA ASN A 101 -13.19 -14.50 -10.98
C ASN A 101 -13.87 -15.80 -10.56
N ASP A 102 -13.96 -16.06 -9.26
CA ASP A 102 -14.49 -17.31 -8.72
C ASP A 102 -16.03 -17.38 -8.71
N GLU A 103 -16.72 -16.22 -8.69
CA GLU A 103 -18.18 -16.17 -8.65
C GLU A 103 -18.84 -16.53 -9.99
N ILE A 104 -18.16 -16.19 -11.11
CA ILE A 104 -18.69 -16.44 -12.46
C ILE A 104 -17.99 -17.58 -13.20
N SER A 105 -16.94 -18.16 -12.62
CA SER A 105 -16.37 -19.42 -13.10
C SER A 105 -17.38 -20.56 -12.88
N THR A 106 -17.36 -21.58 -13.73
CA THR A 106 -18.33 -22.68 -13.68
C THR A 106 -17.68 -23.97 -13.21
N PRO A 107 -17.96 -24.43 -11.95
CA PRO A 107 -17.50 -25.73 -11.50
C PRO A 107 -18.10 -26.88 -12.33
N THR A 108 -17.25 -27.80 -12.79
CA THR A 108 -17.69 -28.93 -13.68
C THR A 108 -18.16 -30.16 -12.96
N GLY A 109 -17.82 -30.31 -11.67
CA GLY A 109 -18.15 -31.54 -10.90
C GLY A 109 -18.68 -31.30 -9.48
N GLY A 110 -18.94 -30.04 -9.11
CA GLY A 110 -19.34 -29.62 -7.77
C GLY A 110 -18.45 -28.49 -7.25
N PRO A 111 -18.72 -28.00 -6.02
CA PRO A 111 -17.93 -26.89 -5.46
C PRO A 111 -16.41 -27.17 -5.46
N VAL A 112 -15.64 -26.17 -5.83
CA VAL A 112 -14.17 -26.22 -5.94
C VAL A 112 -13.51 -25.10 -5.08
N PRO A 113 -13.66 -25.17 -3.76
CA PRO A 113 -13.23 -24.10 -2.86
C PRO A 113 -11.72 -23.80 -2.93
N GLU A 114 -10.94 -24.73 -3.45
CA GLU A 114 -9.52 -24.54 -3.72
C GLU A 114 -9.25 -23.48 -4.79
N TRP A 115 -10.23 -23.16 -5.64
CA TRP A 115 -10.16 -22.12 -6.66
C TRP A 115 -10.67 -20.75 -6.19
N ASN A 116 -11.27 -20.67 -4.99
CA ASN A 116 -11.79 -19.40 -4.49
C ASN A 116 -10.65 -18.39 -4.27
N THR A 117 -10.93 -17.12 -4.56
CA THR A 117 -10.09 -15.98 -4.26
C THR A 117 -9.88 -15.81 -2.76
N TYR A 118 -8.92 -14.98 -2.36
CA TYR A 118 -8.70 -14.70 -0.95
C TYR A 118 -9.75 -13.73 -0.40
N GLN A 119 -10.01 -12.65 -1.16
CA GLN A 119 -10.94 -11.60 -0.77
C GLN A 119 -11.67 -11.08 -2.02
N GLY A 120 -12.96 -10.76 -1.88
CA GLY A 120 -13.77 -10.35 -3.02
C GLY A 120 -14.02 -11.52 -3.99
N ASP A 121 -14.20 -11.17 -5.25
CA ASP A 121 -14.58 -12.11 -6.30
C ASP A 121 -13.43 -12.37 -7.29
N GLN A 122 -12.35 -11.58 -7.24
CA GLN A 122 -11.27 -11.62 -8.23
C GLN A 122 -9.87 -11.68 -7.61
N GLY A 123 -8.95 -12.27 -8.35
CA GLY A 123 -7.52 -12.31 -8.03
C GLY A 123 -6.68 -12.48 -9.28
N LEU A 124 -5.37 -12.29 -9.18
CA LEU A 124 -4.44 -12.53 -10.27
C LEU A 124 -3.88 -13.95 -10.19
N TYR A 125 -4.18 -14.78 -11.18
CA TYR A 125 -3.73 -16.17 -11.22
C TYR A 125 -2.72 -16.39 -12.35
N PHE A 126 -1.70 -17.19 -12.04
CA PHE A 126 -0.70 -17.66 -12.99
C PHE A 126 -0.90 -19.16 -13.17
N ILE A 127 -0.97 -19.62 -14.41
CA ILE A 127 -1.24 -21.01 -14.73
C ILE A 127 -0.03 -21.60 -15.42
N ALA A 128 0.42 -22.75 -14.95
CA ALA A 128 1.54 -23.47 -15.54
C ALA A 128 1.28 -23.75 -17.02
N SER A 129 2.33 -23.62 -17.82
CA SER A 129 2.25 -23.71 -19.29
C SER A 129 2.92 -24.94 -19.85
N GLY A 130 2.62 -25.23 -21.10
CA GLY A 130 3.21 -26.30 -21.84
C GLY A 130 3.29 -26.01 -23.35
N ALA A 131 4.14 -26.78 -24.01
CA ALA A 131 4.27 -26.72 -25.46
C ALA A 131 4.18 -28.14 -26.04
N ASN A 132 3.37 -28.32 -27.08
CA ASN A 132 3.19 -29.62 -27.75
C ASN A 132 2.79 -30.78 -26.78
N GLY A 133 1.99 -30.47 -25.75
CA GLY A 133 1.54 -31.43 -24.75
C GLY A 133 2.62 -31.84 -23.72
N THR A 134 3.68 -31.07 -23.60
CA THR A 134 4.75 -31.27 -22.62
C THR A 134 4.87 -30.00 -21.79
N THR A 135 4.97 -30.11 -20.45
CA THR A 135 5.27 -28.99 -19.57
C THR A 135 6.56 -28.31 -19.94
N ILE A 136 6.59 -27.00 -19.82
CA ILE A 136 7.78 -26.17 -19.93
C ILE A 136 7.92 -25.32 -18.66
N PRO A 137 9.13 -24.93 -18.28
CA PRO A 137 9.29 -23.98 -17.19
C PRO A 137 8.64 -22.65 -17.54
N ASN A 138 7.84 -22.10 -16.64
CA ASN A 138 7.33 -20.75 -16.81
C ASN A 138 8.45 -19.71 -16.64
N ASP A 139 8.32 -18.63 -17.38
CA ASP A 139 9.17 -17.44 -17.28
C ASP A 139 8.31 -16.21 -17.58
N ASP A 140 7.48 -15.86 -16.60
CA ASP A 140 6.43 -14.84 -16.72
C ASP A 140 6.65 -13.70 -15.74
N TRP A 141 6.63 -12.47 -16.24
CA TRP A 141 6.79 -11.27 -15.43
C TRP A 141 5.53 -10.40 -15.45
N MET A 142 5.00 -10.11 -14.27
CA MET A 142 3.97 -9.11 -14.04
C MET A 142 4.58 -7.95 -13.27
N ILE A 143 4.68 -6.78 -13.89
CA ILE A 143 5.27 -5.56 -13.30
C ILE A 143 4.15 -4.57 -12.99
N SER A 144 4.09 -4.12 -11.74
CA SER A 144 3.06 -3.21 -11.27
C SER A 144 3.12 -1.83 -11.94
N PRO A 145 2.05 -1.03 -11.89
CA PRO A 145 2.14 0.42 -12.06
C PRO A 145 3.22 1.02 -11.16
N GLU A 146 3.77 2.19 -11.57
CA GLU A 146 4.71 2.93 -10.73
C GLU A 146 3.97 3.57 -9.55
N PHE A 147 4.56 3.50 -8.37
CA PHE A 147 4.07 4.18 -7.18
C PHE A 147 5.21 4.80 -6.37
N SER A 148 4.87 5.77 -5.53
CA SER A 148 5.84 6.54 -4.76
C SER A 148 5.91 6.11 -3.30
N LEU A 149 7.12 5.92 -2.78
CA LEU A 149 7.39 5.70 -1.35
C LEU A 149 7.72 7.00 -0.62
N SER A 150 7.49 8.16 -1.26
CA SER A 150 7.74 9.47 -0.63
C SER A 150 6.89 9.66 0.62
N GLY A 151 7.54 9.96 1.75
CA GLY A 151 6.87 10.14 3.04
C GLY A 151 6.42 8.86 3.72
N ILE A 152 6.77 7.71 3.21
CA ILE A 152 6.53 6.39 3.80
C ILE A 152 7.86 5.85 4.35
N THR A 153 7.89 5.48 5.63
CA THR A 153 9.05 4.84 6.27
C THR A 153 8.75 3.38 6.58
N SER A 154 9.77 2.55 6.52
CA SER A 154 9.67 1.10 6.68
C SER A 154 8.56 0.50 5.81
N PRO A 155 8.53 0.81 4.49
CA PRO A 155 7.53 0.27 3.60
C PRO A 155 7.71 -1.25 3.44
N ILE A 156 6.58 -1.96 3.45
CA ILE A 156 6.50 -3.40 3.25
C ILE A 156 5.54 -3.67 2.10
N PHE A 157 5.97 -4.44 1.12
CA PHE A 157 5.06 -5.06 0.16
C PHE A 157 4.51 -6.34 0.76
N SER A 158 3.20 -6.51 0.72
CA SER A 158 2.53 -7.75 1.12
C SER A 158 1.57 -8.21 0.04
N MET A 159 1.44 -9.52 -0.11
CA MET A 159 0.44 -10.15 -0.94
C MET A 159 -0.04 -11.46 -0.33
N LYS A 160 -1.23 -11.90 -0.69
CA LYS A 160 -1.70 -13.26 -0.45
C LYS A 160 -1.35 -14.14 -1.64
N ALA A 161 -0.83 -15.33 -1.36
CA ALA A 161 -0.59 -16.32 -2.41
C ALA A 161 -0.79 -17.73 -1.89
N LYS A 162 -1.16 -18.64 -2.81
CA LYS A 162 -1.16 -20.08 -2.58
C LYS A 162 -1.01 -20.85 -3.90
N SER A 163 -0.60 -22.11 -3.80
CA SER A 163 -0.77 -23.11 -4.85
C SER A 163 -2.18 -23.68 -4.76
N VAL A 164 -2.88 -23.85 -5.89
CA VAL A 164 -4.23 -24.44 -5.88
C VAL A 164 -4.23 -25.85 -5.29
N ASN A 165 -3.16 -26.61 -5.54
CA ASN A 165 -2.87 -27.92 -4.94
C ASN A 165 -1.37 -28.24 -5.07
N ASP A 166 -0.93 -29.36 -4.52
CA ASP A 166 0.45 -29.84 -4.56
C ASP A 166 0.64 -31.14 -5.40
N THR A 167 -0.36 -31.48 -6.19
CA THR A 167 -0.38 -32.75 -6.96
C THR A 167 0.80 -32.86 -7.91
N TYR A 168 1.22 -31.73 -8.49
CA TYR A 168 2.34 -31.64 -9.44
C TYR A 168 3.54 -30.84 -8.86
N GLY A 169 3.50 -30.52 -7.56
CA GLY A 169 4.44 -29.65 -6.87
C GLY A 169 3.83 -28.31 -6.50
N LEU A 170 4.56 -27.58 -5.65
CA LEU A 170 4.15 -26.23 -5.26
C LEU A 170 4.56 -25.20 -6.33
N GLU A 171 3.77 -24.16 -6.45
CA GLU A 171 4.03 -23.05 -7.35
C GLU A 171 5.23 -22.22 -6.87
N ARG A 172 6.00 -21.72 -7.84
CA ARG A 172 7.25 -21.00 -7.58
C ARG A 172 7.23 -19.61 -8.16
N PHE A 173 7.62 -18.65 -7.34
CA PHE A 173 7.72 -17.27 -7.75
C PHE A 173 8.89 -16.55 -7.09
N GLN A 174 9.25 -15.41 -7.64
CA GLN A 174 10.15 -14.41 -7.06
C GLN A 174 9.45 -13.07 -6.99
N ILE A 175 9.89 -12.22 -6.07
CA ILE A 175 9.52 -10.80 -6.04
C ILE A 175 10.75 -9.98 -6.35
N ALA A 176 10.59 -9.01 -7.24
CA ALA A 176 11.65 -8.12 -7.65
C ALA A 176 11.19 -6.65 -7.61
N VAL A 177 12.13 -5.73 -7.48
CA VAL A 177 11.90 -4.28 -7.42
C VAL A 177 12.75 -3.59 -8.48
N GLY A 178 12.16 -2.60 -9.13
CA GLY A 178 12.81 -1.73 -10.10
C GLY A 178 12.04 -0.44 -10.27
N ASN A 179 12.54 0.46 -11.10
CA ASN A 179 11.85 1.70 -11.52
C ASN A 179 11.66 1.79 -13.03
N SER A 180 11.99 0.71 -13.74
CA SER A 180 11.93 0.58 -15.20
C SER A 180 10.66 -0.14 -15.64
N THR A 181 10.43 -0.14 -16.95
CA THR A 181 9.48 -1.03 -17.61
C THR A 181 10.14 -2.30 -18.14
N ASP A 182 11.47 -2.36 -18.21
CA ASP A 182 12.23 -3.53 -18.67
C ASP A 182 12.51 -4.48 -17.50
N TYR A 183 12.00 -5.72 -17.58
CA TYR A 183 12.17 -6.74 -16.54
C TYR A 183 13.66 -7.05 -16.24
N ASN A 184 14.57 -6.85 -17.18
CA ASN A 184 16.01 -7.07 -16.97
C ASN A 184 16.65 -6.08 -16.00
N GLU A 185 15.97 -4.96 -15.69
CA GLU A 185 16.45 -3.93 -14.78
C GLU A 185 15.91 -4.09 -13.35
N PHE A 186 15.23 -5.20 -13.06
CA PHE A 186 14.68 -5.49 -11.74
C PHE A 186 15.68 -6.28 -10.88
N THR A 187 15.70 -5.97 -9.60
CA THR A 187 16.47 -6.70 -8.59
C THR A 187 15.55 -7.59 -7.78
N VAL A 188 15.82 -8.89 -7.78
CA VAL A 188 15.09 -9.86 -6.94
C VAL A 188 15.39 -9.58 -5.48
N ILE A 189 14.33 -9.41 -4.68
CA ILE A 189 14.38 -9.14 -3.24
C ILE A 189 13.86 -10.29 -2.39
N SER A 190 13.18 -11.26 -2.99
CA SER A 190 12.76 -12.48 -2.29
C SER A 190 13.95 -13.37 -1.94
N ASP A 191 13.86 -14.06 -0.80
CA ASP A 191 14.93 -14.94 -0.33
C ASP A 191 15.07 -16.21 -1.19
N GLY A 192 16.29 -16.69 -1.32
CA GLY A 192 16.62 -17.92 -2.03
C GLY A 192 16.50 -17.82 -3.54
N THR A 193 16.39 -18.98 -4.20
CA THR A 193 16.26 -19.07 -5.67
C THR A 193 14.80 -18.79 -6.09
N TYR A 194 13.86 -19.17 -5.27
CA TYR A 194 12.42 -18.96 -5.44
C TYR A 194 11.69 -19.18 -4.10
N ILE A 195 10.47 -18.71 -4.02
CA ILE A 195 9.52 -19.05 -2.96
C ILE A 195 8.59 -20.14 -3.49
N GLU A 196 8.33 -21.18 -2.70
CA GLU A 196 7.28 -22.15 -2.96
C GLU A 196 6.01 -21.70 -2.20
N ALA A 197 4.92 -21.47 -2.93
CA ALA A 197 3.65 -21.06 -2.35
C ALA A 197 2.99 -22.25 -1.63
N SER A 198 2.56 -22.04 -0.38
CA SER A 198 1.75 -23.02 0.36
C SER A 198 0.45 -23.34 -0.36
N THR A 199 -0.21 -24.45 -0.05
CA THR A 199 -1.57 -24.76 -0.51
C THR A 199 -2.65 -24.01 0.26
N ASP A 200 -2.30 -23.39 1.39
CA ASP A 200 -3.17 -22.51 2.15
C ASP A 200 -2.85 -21.05 1.86
N TRP A 201 -3.85 -20.17 1.79
CA TRP A 201 -3.66 -18.73 1.64
C TRP A 201 -2.69 -18.19 2.69
N THR A 202 -1.52 -17.78 2.25
CA THR A 202 -0.42 -17.30 3.08
C THR A 202 -0.08 -15.86 2.72
N THR A 203 0.21 -15.04 3.74
CA THR A 203 0.74 -13.70 3.51
C THR A 203 2.25 -13.80 3.29
N TYR A 204 2.70 -13.23 2.19
CA TYR A 204 4.12 -13.04 1.90
C TYR A 204 4.44 -11.56 2.04
N GLU A 205 5.51 -11.24 2.76
CA GLU A 205 5.92 -9.86 3.08
C GLU A 205 7.36 -9.64 2.66
N PHE A 206 7.63 -8.45 2.08
CA PHE A 206 8.94 -8.09 1.55
C PHE A 206 9.29 -6.67 1.99
N ASP A 207 10.47 -6.52 2.60
CA ASP A 207 10.98 -5.25 3.10
C ASP A 207 11.43 -4.36 1.93
N LEU A 208 10.86 -3.18 1.83
CA LEU A 208 11.18 -2.16 0.84
C LEU A 208 11.95 -0.98 1.43
N SER A 209 12.46 -1.08 2.66
CA SER A 209 13.14 0.03 3.35
C SER A 209 14.37 0.56 2.59
N ALA A 210 14.99 -0.28 1.75
CA ALA A 210 16.10 0.15 0.89
C ALA A 210 15.69 1.14 -0.21
N TYR A 211 14.39 1.30 -0.46
CA TYR A 211 13.81 2.12 -1.53
C TYR A 211 13.00 3.31 -0.98
N GLU A 212 13.12 3.62 0.32
CA GLU A 212 12.41 4.74 0.94
C GLU A 212 12.63 6.05 0.16
N GLY A 213 11.53 6.75 -0.12
CA GLY A 213 11.55 8.02 -0.84
C GLY A 213 11.64 7.91 -2.37
N GLU A 214 11.79 6.70 -2.91
CA GLU A 214 11.88 6.46 -4.35
C GLU A 214 10.51 6.23 -5.00
N ASN A 215 10.47 6.35 -6.33
CA ASN A 215 9.38 5.79 -7.14
C ASN A 215 9.83 4.44 -7.64
N ILE A 216 9.02 3.42 -7.40
CA ILE A 216 9.34 2.04 -7.74
C ILE A 216 8.17 1.32 -8.39
N ARG A 217 8.47 0.12 -8.88
CA ARG A 217 7.53 -0.92 -9.33
C ARG A 217 7.88 -2.21 -8.64
N ILE A 218 6.89 -3.02 -8.34
CA ILE A 218 7.05 -4.41 -7.89
C ILE A 218 6.84 -5.32 -9.09
N ALA A 219 7.66 -6.34 -9.20
CA ALA A 219 7.45 -7.39 -10.18
C ALA A 219 7.26 -8.75 -9.49
N ILE A 220 6.30 -9.51 -10.00
CA ILE A 220 6.13 -10.92 -9.71
C ILE A 220 6.72 -11.66 -10.89
N HIS A 221 7.70 -12.50 -10.62
CA HIS A 221 8.30 -13.38 -11.62
C HIS A 221 7.82 -14.81 -11.31
N TYR A 222 6.91 -15.32 -12.11
CA TYR A 222 6.38 -16.67 -12.00
C TYR A 222 7.31 -17.64 -12.76
N ILE A 223 7.88 -18.59 -12.03
CA ILE A 223 8.92 -19.50 -12.52
C ILE A 223 8.65 -20.98 -12.16
N SER A 224 7.40 -21.33 -12.09
CA SER A 224 7.00 -22.72 -11.83
C SER A 224 7.46 -23.66 -12.94
N ASN A 225 7.57 -24.92 -12.61
CA ASN A 225 7.91 -25.96 -13.56
C ASN A 225 7.14 -27.23 -13.23
N ASP A 226 6.22 -27.62 -14.09
CA ASP A 226 5.37 -28.81 -13.93
C ASP A 226 4.48 -28.73 -12.65
N SER A 227 4.02 -27.55 -12.31
CA SER A 227 3.02 -27.30 -11.24
C SER A 227 1.64 -27.09 -11.86
N PHE A 228 0.77 -26.26 -11.26
CA PHE A 228 -0.55 -26.05 -11.85
C PHE A 228 -1.00 -24.58 -11.83
N VAL A 229 -1.42 -24.03 -10.66
CA VAL A 229 -1.90 -22.66 -10.56
C VAL A 229 -1.36 -21.98 -9.31
N LEU A 230 -0.66 -20.87 -9.49
CA LEU A 230 -0.37 -19.90 -8.45
C LEU A 230 -1.52 -18.90 -8.38
N GLN A 231 -2.20 -18.86 -7.26
CA GLN A 231 -3.23 -17.89 -6.96
C GLN A 231 -2.65 -16.77 -6.14
N THR A 232 -2.87 -15.52 -6.55
CA THR A 232 -2.41 -14.34 -5.83
C THR A 232 -3.54 -13.32 -5.69
N ASP A 233 -3.49 -12.50 -4.62
CA ASP A 233 -4.55 -11.54 -4.29
C ASP A 233 -4.05 -10.51 -3.27
N SER A 234 -4.81 -9.42 -3.08
CA SER A 234 -4.65 -8.44 -1.99
C SER A 234 -3.25 -7.85 -1.91
N PHE A 235 -2.74 -7.36 -3.03
CA PHE A 235 -1.44 -6.70 -3.08
C PHE A 235 -1.49 -5.35 -2.39
N LYS A 236 -0.50 -5.09 -1.54
CA LYS A 236 -0.44 -3.85 -0.78
C LYS A 236 1.00 -3.46 -0.45
N VAL A 237 1.32 -2.19 -0.63
CA VAL A 237 2.53 -1.57 -0.08
C VAL A 237 2.10 -0.56 0.96
N GLU A 238 2.46 -0.80 2.20
CA GLU A 238 2.22 0.11 3.30
C GLU A 238 3.44 0.24 4.21
N GLY A 239 3.51 1.33 4.94
CA GLY A 239 4.55 1.56 5.94
C GLY A 239 4.02 2.42 7.06
N THR A 240 4.90 3.14 7.73
CA THR A 240 4.50 4.17 8.67
C THR A 240 4.58 5.53 7.98
N LEU A 241 3.68 6.45 8.36
CA LEU A 241 3.87 7.84 7.95
C LEU A 241 5.20 8.30 8.54
N GLY A 242 6.21 8.35 7.70
CA GLY A 242 7.39 9.12 7.98
C GLY A 242 6.93 10.56 8.07
N LEU A 243 7.25 11.23 9.15
CA LEU A 243 7.46 12.65 9.01
C LEU A 243 8.66 12.73 8.07
N SER A 244 8.43 12.83 6.75
CA SER A 244 9.45 13.33 5.86
C SER A 244 9.68 14.77 6.29
N GLU A 245 10.50 14.94 7.30
CA GLU A 245 11.23 16.17 7.41
C GLU A 245 12.12 16.13 6.15
N ASN A 246 11.66 16.69 5.03
CA ASN A 246 12.59 17.25 4.06
C ASN A 246 13.47 18.11 4.91
N GLU A 247 14.66 17.62 5.23
CA GLU A 247 15.56 18.34 6.12
C GLU A 247 15.88 19.67 5.45
N ILE A 248 15.68 20.74 6.19
CA ILE A 248 16.09 22.06 5.72
C ILE A 248 17.59 21.98 5.41
N TYR A 249 17.97 22.28 4.17
CA TYR A 249 19.35 22.16 3.72
C TYR A 249 20.29 22.99 4.60
N ASP A 250 21.35 22.36 5.14
CA ASP A 250 22.39 22.96 5.96
C ASP A 250 21.85 23.72 7.19
N PHE A 251 20.86 23.10 7.88
CA PHE A 251 20.21 23.70 9.04
C PHE A 251 21.00 23.44 10.33
N GLU A 252 21.38 24.51 10.99
CA GLU A 252 22.02 24.50 12.30
C GLU A 252 21.27 25.39 13.27
N TYR A 253 21.34 25.10 14.55
CA TYR A 253 20.81 25.95 15.59
C TYR A 253 21.70 25.97 16.84
N TYR A 254 21.69 27.09 17.53
CA TYR A 254 22.40 27.31 18.79
C TYR A 254 21.52 28.11 19.76
N TYR A 255 21.36 27.63 20.96
CA TYR A 255 20.67 28.34 22.05
C TYR A 255 21.72 28.88 23.05
N ASN A 256 21.65 30.17 23.33
CA ASN A 256 22.51 30.83 24.34
C ASN A 256 21.70 31.03 25.64
N PRO A 257 21.97 30.25 26.70
CA PRO A 257 21.22 30.34 27.96
C PRO A 257 21.54 31.56 28.81
N LEU A 258 22.53 32.43 28.41
CA LEU A 258 22.85 33.64 29.15
C LEU A 258 21.94 34.82 28.78
N ASN A 259 21.38 34.81 27.59
CA ASN A 259 20.51 35.87 27.08
C ASN A 259 19.17 35.30 26.47
N ASP A 260 18.94 34.02 26.62
CA ASP A 260 17.77 33.32 26.13
C ASP A 260 17.51 33.48 24.63
N VAL A 261 18.57 33.55 23.82
CA VAL A 261 18.46 33.70 22.38
C VAL A 261 18.73 32.38 21.69
N LEU A 262 17.77 31.96 20.87
CA LEU A 262 17.90 30.87 19.90
C LEU A 262 18.31 31.49 18.55
N THR A 263 19.45 31.07 18.04
CA THR A 263 19.94 31.40 16.69
C THR A 263 19.79 30.19 15.78
N MET A 264 19.29 30.39 14.58
CA MET A 264 19.14 29.37 13.54
C MET A 264 19.77 29.85 12.25
N THR A 265 20.47 28.97 11.57
CA THR A 265 21.10 29.20 10.26
C THR A 265 20.72 28.11 9.31
N SER A 266 20.65 28.39 8.02
CA SER A 266 20.20 27.45 7.01
C SER A 266 20.80 27.82 5.64
N GLY A 267 21.04 26.81 4.81
CA GLY A 267 21.44 26.98 3.40
C GLY A 267 20.29 27.42 2.48
N GLU A 268 19.04 27.44 3.00
CA GLU A 268 17.85 27.93 2.31
C GLU A 268 17.05 28.90 3.20
N LYS A 269 16.08 29.61 2.61
CA LYS A 269 15.30 30.60 3.37
C LYS A 269 14.30 29.89 4.29
N LEU A 270 14.38 30.18 5.58
CA LEU A 270 13.39 29.81 6.56
C LEU A 270 12.12 30.63 6.34
N SER A 271 10.96 30.00 6.36
CA SER A 271 9.65 30.61 6.10
C SER A 271 8.82 30.81 7.37
N ASN A 272 8.91 29.88 8.33
CA ASN A 272 8.11 29.93 9.55
C ASN A 272 8.82 29.30 10.74
N ILE A 273 8.53 29.78 11.94
CA ILE A 273 8.89 29.14 13.22
C ILE A 273 7.67 29.01 14.12
N GLN A 274 7.48 27.84 14.70
CA GLN A 274 6.45 27.55 15.69
C GLN A 274 7.10 26.96 16.94
N ILE A 275 6.64 27.39 18.12
CA ILE A 275 7.13 26.89 19.42
C ILE A 275 5.94 26.36 20.22
N PHE A 276 6.05 25.12 20.70
CA PHE A 276 5.03 24.40 21.43
C PHE A 276 5.53 24.03 22.82
N ASN A 277 4.65 24.01 23.80
CA ASN A 277 4.93 23.44 25.11
C ASN A 277 4.81 21.88 25.08
N ILE A 278 5.10 21.24 26.22
CA ILE A 278 5.03 19.76 26.36
C ILE A 278 3.62 19.17 26.16
N LEU A 279 2.57 20.00 26.21
CA LEU A 279 1.19 19.61 25.99
C LEU A 279 0.76 19.79 24.52
N GLY A 280 1.70 20.20 23.63
CA GLY A 280 1.43 20.47 22.23
C GLY A 280 0.70 21.79 21.94
N GLN A 281 0.55 22.65 22.96
CA GLN A 281 -0.06 23.98 22.77
C GLN A 281 0.96 24.92 22.10
N LYS A 282 0.56 25.55 21.00
CA LYS A 282 1.37 26.53 20.26
C LYS A 282 1.44 27.84 21.04
N LEU A 283 2.64 28.25 21.40
CA LEU A 283 2.91 29.46 22.19
C LEU A 283 3.39 30.62 21.33
N ILE A 284 4.18 30.32 20.32
CA ILE A 284 4.76 31.30 19.41
C ILE A 284 4.61 30.78 17.98
N GLU A 285 4.28 31.69 17.07
CA GLU A 285 4.32 31.50 15.64
C GLU A 285 4.80 32.77 14.97
N LYS A 286 5.79 32.65 14.08
CA LYS A 286 6.32 33.80 13.34
C LYS A 286 6.72 33.41 11.94
N GLU A 287 6.27 34.20 10.98
CA GLU A 287 6.78 34.17 9.62
C GLU A 287 8.21 34.71 9.59
N ILE A 288 9.08 34.03 8.84
CA ILE A 288 10.47 34.35 8.63
C ILE A 288 10.67 34.43 7.11
N ASN A 289 11.68 35.19 6.67
CA ASN A 289 12.11 35.19 5.27
C ASN A 289 13.62 35.43 5.26
N SER A 290 14.37 34.53 5.88
CA SER A 290 15.82 34.76 6.11
C SER A 290 16.57 33.42 6.18
N TYR A 291 17.84 33.43 5.76
CA TYR A 291 18.78 32.33 5.96
C TYR A 291 19.30 32.23 7.40
N ASN A 292 19.23 33.34 8.16
CA ASN A 292 19.63 33.42 9.56
C ASN A 292 18.53 34.10 10.35
N TYR A 293 18.10 33.49 11.45
CA TYR A 293 17.08 34.07 12.31
C TYR A 293 17.42 33.91 13.78
N GLN A 294 17.08 34.92 14.56
CA GLN A 294 17.25 34.93 16.00
C GLN A 294 15.93 35.22 16.68
N ILE A 295 15.60 34.44 17.69
CA ILE A 295 14.42 34.65 18.52
C ILE A 295 14.81 34.66 20.00
N ASN A 296 14.32 35.67 20.72
CA ASN A 296 14.47 35.78 22.16
C ASN A 296 13.34 35.00 22.85
N LEU A 297 13.70 34.10 23.74
CA LEU A 297 12.83 33.19 24.46
C LEU A 297 12.70 33.54 25.96
N SER A 298 13.22 34.69 26.40
CA SER A 298 13.23 35.13 27.81
C SER A 298 11.80 35.25 28.43
N ASN A 299 10.78 35.34 27.60
CA ASN A 299 9.37 35.36 28.05
C ASN A 299 8.78 33.96 28.29
N LEU A 300 9.53 32.90 27.95
CA LEU A 300 9.12 31.55 28.22
C LEU A 300 9.59 31.08 29.59
N ALA A 301 8.75 30.30 30.29
CA ALA A 301 9.14 29.71 31.56
C ALA A 301 10.23 28.65 31.38
N THR A 302 11.03 28.42 32.43
CA THR A 302 12.00 27.32 32.44
C THR A 302 11.27 25.98 32.22
N SER A 303 11.44 25.41 31.04
CA SER A 303 10.78 24.16 30.61
C SER A 303 11.41 23.58 29.35
N ILE A 304 10.83 22.49 28.86
CA ILE A 304 11.11 21.90 27.57
C ILE A 304 10.08 22.39 26.55
N TYR A 305 10.55 22.77 25.38
CA TYR A 305 9.74 23.20 24.25
C TYR A 305 10.07 22.40 23.01
N PHE A 306 9.09 22.19 22.14
CA PHE A 306 9.26 21.67 20.81
C PHE A 306 9.22 22.82 19.83
N ILE A 307 10.23 22.90 18.99
CA ILE A 307 10.39 23.97 18.00
C ILE A 307 10.28 23.33 16.62
N LYS A 308 9.38 23.85 15.79
CA LYS A 308 9.24 23.51 14.38
C LYS A 308 9.66 24.72 13.54
N VAL A 309 10.59 24.49 12.61
CA VAL A 309 11.04 25.49 11.65
C VAL A 309 10.72 24.96 10.26
N GLU A 310 10.24 25.82 9.40
CA GLU A 310 9.84 25.47 8.04
C GLU A 310 10.62 26.32 7.03
N SER A 311 10.88 25.74 5.86
CA SER A 311 11.36 26.41 4.65
C SER A 311 10.36 26.15 3.51
N ASN A 312 10.68 26.55 2.28
CA ASN A 312 9.87 26.22 1.11
C ASN A 312 9.99 24.72 0.72
N ASN A 313 11.09 24.08 1.12
CA ASN A 313 11.41 22.73 0.67
C ASN A 313 11.42 21.70 1.81
N GLY A 314 11.31 22.13 3.07
CA GLY A 314 11.39 21.23 4.20
C GLY A 314 10.98 21.83 5.54
N ALA A 315 11.00 21.00 6.57
CA ALA A 315 10.78 21.40 7.96
C ALA A 315 11.77 20.68 8.88
N LYS A 316 12.10 21.29 10.01
CA LYS A 316 12.90 20.69 11.07
C LYS A 316 12.23 20.88 12.42
N SER A 317 12.07 19.80 13.17
CA SER A 317 11.58 19.84 14.53
C SER A 317 12.66 19.40 15.51
N PHE A 318 12.81 20.13 16.60
CA PHE A 318 13.77 19.80 17.65
C PHE A 318 13.27 20.20 19.03
N LYS A 319 13.84 19.55 20.03
CA LYS A 319 13.53 19.78 21.44
C LYS A 319 14.57 20.76 22.04
N LEU A 320 14.08 21.81 22.69
CA LEU A 320 14.91 22.80 23.36
C LEU A 320 14.52 22.89 24.84
N ARG A 321 15.54 22.95 25.72
CA ARG A 321 15.34 23.27 27.12
C ARG A 321 15.71 24.76 27.34
N VAL A 322 14.72 25.58 27.64
CA VAL A 322 14.90 26.98 28.12
C VAL A 322 15.13 26.93 29.61
N ARG A 323 16.10 27.71 30.11
CA ARG A 323 16.52 27.73 31.53
C ARG A 323 16.00 28.96 32.25
#